data_f0007914f2c13a5dcc1c706d0c0283cd
#
_entry.id   f0007914f2c13a5dcc1c706d0c0283cd
#
_cell.length_a   1.000
_cell.length_b   1.000
_cell.length_c   1.000
_cell.angle_alpha   90.00
_cell.angle_beta   90.00
_cell.angle_gamma   90.00
#
_symmetry.space_group_name_H-M   'P 1'
#
loop_
_entity.id
_entity.type
_entity.pdbx_description
1 polymer ?
#
loop_
_entity_poly.entity_id
_entity_poly.type
_entity_poly.pdbx_seq_one_letter_code
_entity_poly.pdbx_strand_id
1 'polypeptide(L)'
;MQYKCRPFFVFMGKTEEFCCPEIQTHILHDKMIMKKEKTYSRAPLPFVGQKRMFVSEFKKILKHFDDKTIFVDLFGGSGLLSHITKRERPDAVVIYNDHDNYRERLENIDRTNTLLRDLRKIVGIYPRHQKITGKMREAFLERIRLEETTGFVDYLTLSTSLLFSGKYAHNMAEL
;
A
#
# COMPACT_ATOMS: atom_id res chain seq x y z
N MET A 1 -14.08 0.32 7.57
CA MET A 1 -12.69 0.24 8.03
C MET A 1 -11.95 1.37 7.32
N GLN A 2 -11.40 2.31 8.04
CA GLN A 2 -10.62 3.42 7.45
C GLN A 2 -9.16 3.00 7.44
N TYR A 3 -8.54 3.03 6.28
CA TYR A 3 -7.09 2.86 6.17
C TYR A 3 -6.44 4.19 6.55
N LYS A 4 -5.66 4.19 7.64
CA LYS A 4 -4.80 5.31 8.02
C LYS A 4 -3.40 4.99 7.55
N CYS A 5 -2.93 5.69 6.54
CA CYS A 5 -1.53 5.64 6.13
C CYS A 5 -0.72 6.72 6.83
N ARG A 6 0.44 6.36 7.33
CA ARG A 6 1.56 7.27 7.54
C ARG A 6 2.56 7.05 6.41
N PRO A 7 3.28 8.08 6.00
CA PRO A 7 4.15 8.01 4.83
C PRO A 7 5.18 6.89 4.97
N PHE A 8 5.21 6.05 3.94
CA PHE A 8 6.20 5.00 3.77
C PHE A 8 7.39 5.66 3.07
N PHE A 9 8.45 5.94 3.79
CA PHE A 9 9.64 6.53 3.19
C PHE A 9 10.46 5.45 2.49
N VAL A 10 10.55 5.55 1.17
CA VAL A 10 11.55 4.84 0.39
C VAL A 10 12.78 5.75 0.32
N PHE A 11 13.85 5.37 1.00
CA PHE A 11 15.13 6.06 0.88
C PHE A 11 15.94 5.42 -0.25
N MET A 12 16.22 6.19 -1.30
CA MET A 12 17.34 5.92 -2.19
C MET A 12 18.61 6.39 -1.49
N GLY A 13 19.52 5.45 -1.17
CA GLY A 13 20.87 5.76 -0.74
C GLY A 13 21.65 6.42 -1.87
N LYS A 14 22.57 7.32 -1.49
CA LYS A 14 23.45 8.05 -2.40
C LYS A 14 24.22 7.11 -3.32
N THR A 15 23.92 7.15 -4.59
CA THR A 15 24.85 6.92 -5.68
C THR A 15 24.74 8.13 -6.61
N GLU A 16 25.85 8.56 -7.13
CA GLU A 16 26.12 9.82 -7.79
C GLU A 16 25.15 10.13 -8.95
N GLU A 17 24.76 11.43 -9.02
CA GLU A 17 24.31 12.16 -10.19
C GLU A 17 22.99 11.75 -10.85
N PHE A 18 21.86 12.18 -10.23
CA PHE A 18 20.78 12.77 -11.00
C PHE A 18 20.33 14.08 -10.33
N CYS A 19 20.65 15.15 -11.04
CA CYS A 19 20.39 16.53 -10.67
C CYS A 19 18.89 16.81 -10.69
N CYS A 20 18.26 16.92 -9.52
CA CYS A 20 16.98 17.62 -9.35
C CYS A 20 17.05 18.41 -8.06
N PRO A 21 17.03 19.77 -8.13
CA PRO A 21 17.34 20.65 -6.98
C PRO A 21 16.26 20.73 -5.89
N GLU A 22 15.08 20.16 -6.08
CA GLU A 22 13.92 20.42 -5.21
C GLU A 22 13.74 19.42 -4.04
N ILE A 23 14.59 18.39 -3.93
CA ILE A 23 14.44 17.36 -2.88
C ILE A 23 15.26 17.65 -1.61
N GLN A 24 16.12 18.66 -1.63
CA GLN A 24 17.12 18.87 -0.55
C GLN A 24 16.59 19.59 0.70
N THR A 25 15.40 20.17 0.72
CA THR A 25 14.94 21.02 1.84
C THR A 25 14.15 20.29 2.92
N HIS A 26 13.73 19.04 2.74
CA HIS A 26 12.93 18.32 3.74
C HIS A 26 13.71 17.40 4.69
N ILE A 27 15.01 17.27 4.54
CA ILE A 27 15.81 16.27 5.31
C ILE A 27 16.21 16.75 6.72
N LEU A 28 16.12 18.03 7.02
CA LEU A 28 16.72 18.59 8.24
C LEU A 28 15.78 18.80 9.43
N HIS A 29 14.47 18.57 9.31
CA HIS A 29 13.53 18.93 10.40
C HIS A 29 12.91 17.75 11.17
N ASP A 30 13.20 16.50 10.82
CA ASP A 30 12.51 15.33 11.40
C ASP A 30 13.32 14.55 12.44
N LYS A 31 14.37 15.16 13.01
CA LYS A 31 15.18 14.52 14.07
C LYS A 31 14.59 14.64 15.50
N MET A 32 13.48 15.32 15.66
CA MET A 32 12.94 15.58 17.00
C MET A 32 11.49 15.19 17.15
N ILE A 33 11.14 13.94 17.12
CA ILE A 33 10.06 13.32 17.90
C ILE A 33 10.07 11.81 17.56
N MET A 34 10.93 11.05 18.21
CA MET A 34 10.84 9.58 18.20
C MET A 34 9.67 9.16 19.08
N LYS A 35 8.44 9.36 18.65
CA LYS A 35 7.33 8.53 19.13
C LYS A 35 7.64 7.10 18.73
N LYS A 36 7.67 6.19 19.70
CA LYS A 36 7.84 4.74 19.51
C LYS A 36 6.84 4.26 18.44
N GLU A 37 7.28 4.23 17.19
CA GLU A 37 6.42 3.88 16.07
C GLU A 37 6.00 2.42 16.19
N LYS A 38 4.70 2.17 16.07
CA LYS A 38 4.17 0.81 16.13
C LYS A 38 4.78 -0.02 15.00
N THR A 39 5.34 -1.17 15.35
CA THR A 39 5.88 -2.12 14.37
C THR A 39 4.76 -2.64 13.49
N TYR A 40 4.82 -2.34 12.21
CA TYR A 40 3.90 -2.92 11.25
C TYR A 40 4.34 -4.37 10.96
N SER A 41 3.51 -5.32 11.35
CA SER A 41 3.66 -6.75 10.99
C SER A 41 2.79 -7.15 9.80
N ARG A 42 2.04 -6.19 9.24
CA ARG A 42 1.12 -6.38 8.11
C ARG A 42 1.21 -5.18 7.18
N ALA A 43 1.02 -5.43 5.89
CA ALA A 43 0.85 -4.36 4.92
C ALA A 43 -0.38 -3.50 5.25
N PRO A 44 -0.31 -2.17 5.07
CA PRO A 44 -1.42 -1.26 5.36
C PRO A 44 -2.61 -1.44 4.41
N LEU A 45 -2.37 -1.86 3.17
CA LEU A 45 -3.40 -2.16 2.17
C LEU A 45 -3.48 -3.65 1.88
N PRO A 46 -4.62 -4.14 1.39
CA PRO A 46 -4.74 -5.51 0.89
C PRO A 46 -3.68 -5.80 -0.17
N PHE A 47 -3.05 -6.97 -0.08
CA PHE A 47 -2.06 -7.42 -1.04
C PHE A 47 -2.11 -8.94 -1.17
N VAL A 48 -2.05 -9.44 -2.40
CA VAL A 48 -1.99 -10.88 -2.68
C VAL A 48 -0.58 -11.38 -2.36
N GLY A 49 -0.48 -12.51 -1.64
CA GLY A 49 0.84 -13.08 -1.32
C GLY A 49 1.61 -12.32 -0.24
N GLN A 50 0.94 -11.79 0.77
CA GLN A 50 1.60 -11.13 1.90
C GLN A 50 2.63 -12.03 2.57
N LYS A 51 3.87 -11.53 2.68
CA LYS A 51 5.02 -12.26 3.28
C LYS A 51 5.01 -12.25 4.82
N ARG A 52 3.88 -11.95 5.46
CA ARG A 52 3.79 -11.81 6.94
C ARG A 52 4.19 -13.06 7.71
N MET A 53 3.99 -14.24 7.13
CA MET A 53 4.35 -15.52 7.74
C MET A 53 5.87 -15.68 7.89
N PHE A 54 6.64 -15.02 7.05
CA PHE A 54 8.11 -15.10 7.06
C PHE A 54 8.78 -14.07 7.96
N VAL A 55 8.03 -13.11 8.51
CA VAL A 55 8.58 -11.96 9.26
C VAL A 55 9.45 -12.40 10.42
N SER A 56 9.03 -13.41 11.18
CA SER A 56 9.78 -13.90 12.34
C SER A 56 11.15 -14.48 11.94
N GLU A 57 11.14 -15.36 10.93
CA GLU A 57 12.38 -15.98 10.44
C GLU A 57 13.28 -14.96 9.73
N PHE A 58 12.68 -14.06 8.96
CA PHE A 58 13.41 -13.00 8.28
C PHE A 58 14.16 -12.10 9.27
N LYS A 59 13.53 -11.73 10.40
CA LYS A 59 14.21 -10.95 11.46
C LYS A 59 15.39 -11.69 12.09
N LYS A 60 15.32 -13.01 12.21
CA LYS A 60 16.46 -13.80 12.70
C LYS A 60 17.62 -13.74 11.72
N ILE A 61 17.32 -13.87 10.42
CA ILE A 61 18.32 -13.81 9.36
C ILE A 61 18.98 -12.43 9.31
N LEU A 62 18.20 -11.34 9.43
CA LEU A 62 18.72 -9.97 9.41
C LEU A 62 19.79 -9.71 10.49
N LYS A 63 19.77 -10.43 11.62
CA LYS A 63 20.77 -10.27 12.68
C LYS A 63 22.19 -10.68 12.26
N HIS A 64 22.32 -11.49 11.22
CA HIS A 64 23.62 -11.96 10.71
C HIS A 64 24.29 -10.97 9.74
N PHE A 65 23.60 -9.89 9.38
CA PHE A 65 24.12 -8.85 8.50
C PHE A 65 24.45 -7.59 9.29
N ASP A 66 25.44 -6.86 8.84
CA ASP A 66 25.82 -5.56 9.42
C ASP A 66 24.93 -4.41 8.86
N ASP A 67 25.04 -3.24 9.48
CA ASP A 67 24.24 -2.07 9.12
C ASP A 67 24.74 -1.39 7.81
N LYS A 68 25.86 -1.83 7.25
CA LYS A 68 26.38 -1.36 5.96
C LYS A 68 25.96 -2.24 4.79
N THR A 69 25.28 -3.35 5.07
CA THR A 69 24.78 -4.27 4.05
C THR A 69 23.76 -3.58 3.14
N ILE A 70 23.90 -3.80 1.83
CA ILE A 70 22.89 -3.38 0.84
C ILE A 70 21.91 -4.51 0.66
N PHE A 71 20.64 -4.25 0.94
CA PHE A 71 19.54 -5.21 0.74
C PHE A 71 18.76 -4.87 -0.52
N VAL A 72 18.50 -5.87 -1.35
CA VAL A 72 17.71 -5.72 -2.58
C VAL A 72 16.46 -6.59 -2.46
N ASP A 73 15.28 -5.96 -2.41
CA ASP A 73 13.99 -6.63 -2.42
C ASP A 73 13.45 -6.68 -3.85
N LEU A 74 13.82 -7.73 -4.59
CA LEU A 74 13.44 -7.91 -6.00
C LEU A 74 11.94 -8.14 -6.17
N PHE A 75 11.28 -8.72 -5.17
CA PHE A 75 9.85 -9.02 -5.16
C PHE A 75 9.16 -8.24 -4.05
N GLY A 76 9.36 -6.94 -4.05
CA GLY A 76 8.97 -6.04 -2.96
C GLY A 76 7.49 -6.12 -2.58
N GLY A 77 6.60 -6.22 -3.55
CA GLY A 77 5.17 -6.35 -3.36
C GLY A 77 4.63 -5.25 -2.44
N SER A 78 4.12 -5.61 -1.26
CA SER A 78 3.65 -4.63 -0.27
C SER A 78 4.77 -3.90 0.51
N GLY A 79 6.04 -4.11 0.18
CA GLY A 79 7.17 -3.51 0.86
C GLY A 79 7.39 -3.96 2.31
N LEU A 80 6.70 -5.00 2.78
CA LEU A 80 6.73 -5.41 4.18
C LEU A 80 8.13 -5.80 4.65
N LEU A 81 8.87 -6.60 3.86
CA LEU A 81 10.22 -7.04 4.23
C LEU A 81 11.22 -5.87 4.14
N SER A 82 11.12 -5.05 3.11
CA SER A 82 11.92 -3.82 2.97
C SER A 82 11.73 -2.88 4.16
N HIS A 83 10.47 -2.68 4.59
CA HIS A 83 10.14 -1.89 5.78
C HIS A 83 10.78 -2.48 7.04
N ILE A 84 10.67 -3.79 7.23
CA ILE A 84 11.26 -4.48 8.40
C ILE A 84 12.77 -4.36 8.36
N THR A 85 13.41 -4.57 7.20
CA THR A 85 14.86 -4.41 7.04
C THR A 85 15.31 -3.02 7.47
N LYS A 86 14.67 -1.98 6.93
CA LYS A 86 15.03 -0.59 7.25
C LYS A 86 14.83 -0.26 8.73
N ARG A 87 13.88 -0.90 9.38
CA ARG A 87 13.59 -0.72 10.78
C ARG A 87 14.57 -1.43 11.71
N GLU A 88 14.93 -2.68 11.40
CA GLU A 88 15.89 -3.48 12.17
C GLU A 88 17.34 -3.03 11.89
N ARG A 89 17.59 -2.42 10.73
CA ARG A 89 18.87 -1.92 10.23
C ARG A 89 18.69 -0.50 9.66
N PRO A 90 18.60 0.53 10.52
CA PRO A 90 18.30 1.90 10.08
C PRO A 90 19.29 2.49 9.11
N ASP A 91 20.58 2.13 9.22
CA ASP A 91 21.66 2.65 8.38
C ASP A 91 21.87 1.85 7.11
N ALA A 92 21.26 0.65 6.99
CA ALA A 92 21.35 -0.16 5.79
C ALA A 92 20.69 0.50 4.58
N VAL A 93 21.26 0.29 3.40
CA VAL A 93 20.63 0.66 2.14
C VAL A 93 19.63 -0.44 1.75
N VAL A 94 18.38 -0.06 1.49
CA VAL A 94 17.35 -0.99 1.03
C VAL A 94 16.84 -0.52 -0.32
N ILE A 95 17.09 -1.35 -1.35
CA ILE A 95 16.59 -1.14 -2.71
C ILE A 95 15.29 -1.96 -2.84
N TYR A 96 14.19 -1.27 -3.08
CA TYR A 96 12.86 -1.88 -3.18
C TYR A 96 12.36 -1.80 -4.63
N ASN A 97 11.99 -2.94 -5.21
CA ASN A 97 11.37 -3.02 -6.52
C ASN A 97 9.85 -3.00 -6.39
N ASP A 98 9.21 -1.89 -6.75
CA ASP A 98 7.76 -1.71 -6.72
C ASP A 98 7.11 -2.10 -8.06
N HIS A 99 7.24 -3.37 -8.42
CA HIS A 99 6.66 -3.91 -9.67
C HIS A 99 5.12 -3.79 -9.70
N ASP A 100 4.47 -3.88 -8.54
CA ASP A 100 3.01 -3.91 -8.41
C ASP A 100 2.40 -2.51 -8.17
N ASN A 101 3.18 -1.44 -8.31
CA ASN A 101 2.77 -0.06 -8.07
C ASN A 101 2.11 0.14 -6.68
N TYR A 102 2.63 -0.55 -5.67
CA TYR A 102 2.08 -0.47 -4.31
C TYR A 102 2.17 0.94 -3.73
N ARG A 103 3.21 1.68 -4.10
CA ARG A 103 3.40 3.09 -3.73
C ARG A 103 2.25 3.96 -4.24
N GLU A 104 1.87 3.82 -5.50
CA GLU A 104 0.75 4.57 -6.08
C GLU A 104 -0.56 4.29 -5.32
N ARG A 105 -0.79 3.03 -4.92
CA ARG A 105 -1.93 2.66 -4.09
C ARG A 105 -1.91 3.34 -2.71
N LEU A 106 -0.73 3.46 -2.09
CA LEU A 106 -0.55 4.16 -0.81
C LEU A 106 -0.83 5.65 -0.94
N GLU A 107 -0.36 6.29 -2.00
CA GLU A 107 -0.57 7.71 -2.28
C GLU A 107 -2.06 8.03 -2.53
N ASN A 108 -2.83 7.05 -3.03
CA ASN A 108 -4.27 7.20 -3.33
C ASN A 108 -5.22 6.65 -2.26
N ILE A 109 -4.77 6.44 -1.02
CA ILE A 109 -5.61 5.88 0.05
C ILE A 109 -6.84 6.75 0.33
N ASP A 110 -6.69 8.06 0.43
CA ASP A 110 -7.80 8.97 0.75
C ASP A 110 -8.83 8.99 -0.38
N ARG A 111 -8.38 8.94 -1.62
CA ARG A 111 -9.21 8.81 -2.80
C ARG A 111 -9.99 7.48 -2.79
N THR A 112 -9.30 6.37 -2.55
CA THR A 112 -9.91 5.04 -2.42
C THR A 112 -10.94 4.98 -1.30
N ASN A 113 -10.65 5.56 -0.14
CA ASN A 113 -11.60 5.65 0.99
C ASN A 113 -12.83 6.48 0.65
N THR A 114 -12.66 7.55 -0.12
CA THR A 114 -13.78 8.39 -0.59
C THR A 114 -14.67 7.60 -1.53
N LEU A 115 -14.09 6.93 -2.52
CA LEU A 115 -14.84 6.06 -3.43
C LEU A 115 -15.60 4.96 -2.67
N LEU A 116 -14.95 4.25 -1.75
CA LEU A 116 -15.59 3.23 -0.92
C LEU A 116 -16.77 3.78 -0.11
N ARG A 117 -16.66 5.00 0.41
CA ARG A 117 -17.74 5.67 1.13
C ARG A 117 -18.92 5.97 0.22
N ASP A 118 -18.67 6.44 -1.00
CA ASP A 118 -19.73 6.74 -1.96
C ASP A 118 -20.42 5.47 -2.44
N LEU A 119 -19.68 4.41 -2.72
CA LEU A 119 -20.23 3.10 -3.07
C LEU A 119 -21.11 2.54 -1.95
N ARG A 120 -20.71 2.70 -0.68
CA ARG A 120 -21.54 2.31 0.46
C ARG A 120 -22.82 3.11 0.57
N LYS A 121 -22.81 4.41 0.22
CA LYS A 121 -24.05 5.22 0.17
C LYS A 121 -25.02 4.72 -0.91
N ILE A 122 -24.50 4.34 -2.10
CA ILE A 122 -25.32 3.79 -3.18
C ILE A 122 -25.98 2.49 -2.74
N VAL A 123 -25.25 1.62 -2.03
CA VAL A 123 -25.76 0.33 -1.56
C VAL A 123 -26.70 0.49 -0.36
N GLY A 124 -26.48 1.51 0.49
CA GLY A 124 -27.31 1.77 1.68
C GLY A 124 -27.38 0.57 2.64
N ILE A 125 -28.60 0.23 3.07
CA ILE A 125 -28.91 -0.88 3.99
C ILE A 125 -29.22 -2.16 3.18
N TYR A 126 -28.37 -2.49 2.21
CA TYR A 126 -28.59 -3.71 1.43
C TYR A 126 -28.01 -4.94 2.17
N PRO A 127 -28.71 -6.10 2.10
CA PRO A 127 -28.23 -7.30 2.79
C PRO A 127 -26.83 -7.73 2.30
N ARG A 128 -25.91 -7.96 3.23
CA ARG A 128 -24.49 -8.22 2.93
C ARG A 128 -24.24 -9.47 2.08
N HIS A 129 -25.19 -10.39 2.05
CA HIS A 129 -25.05 -11.68 1.35
C HIS A 129 -25.80 -11.71 0.02
N GLN A 130 -26.40 -10.60 -0.39
CA GLN A 130 -27.12 -10.53 -1.66
C GLN A 130 -26.28 -9.80 -2.71
N LYS A 131 -26.35 -10.32 -3.92
CA LYS A 131 -25.73 -9.68 -5.08
C LYS A 131 -26.55 -8.46 -5.49
N ILE A 132 -25.91 -7.30 -5.59
CA ILE A 132 -26.56 -6.10 -6.13
C ILE A 132 -26.90 -6.29 -7.62
N THR A 133 -28.11 -5.88 -8.02
CA THR A 133 -28.62 -6.06 -9.38
C THR A 133 -29.38 -4.80 -9.85
N GLY A 134 -29.75 -4.77 -11.14
CA GLY A 134 -30.56 -3.71 -11.72
C GLY A 134 -29.93 -2.32 -11.58
N LYS A 135 -30.77 -1.32 -11.37
CA LYS A 135 -30.37 0.10 -11.30
C LYS A 135 -29.31 0.39 -10.22
N MET A 136 -29.35 -0.34 -9.10
CA MET A 136 -28.33 -0.18 -8.06
C MET A 136 -26.94 -0.62 -8.55
N ARG A 137 -26.87 -1.75 -9.26
CA ARG A 137 -25.61 -2.23 -9.87
C ARG A 137 -25.12 -1.25 -10.92
N GLU A 138 -26.00 -0.71 -11.73
CA GLU A 138 -25.66 0.29 -12.76
C GLU A 138 -25.05 1.56 -12.13
N ALA A 139 -25.72 2.13 -11.12
CA ALA A 139 -25.24 3.30 -10.40
C ALA A 139 -23.90 3.05 -9.69
N PHE A 140 -23.71 1.86 -9.15
CA PHE A 140 -22.49 1.42 -8.50
C PHE A 140 -21.31 1.35 -9.50
N LEU A 141 -21.51 0.69 -10.64
CA LEU A 141 -20.49 0.59 -11.68
C LEU A 141 -20.19 1.94 -12.33
N GLU A 142 -21.23 2.78 -12.52
CA GLU A 142 -21.05 4.12 -13.08
C GLU A 142 -20.20 5.01 -12.18
N ARG A 143 -20.38 4.92 -10.84
CA ARG A 143 -19.53 5.67 -9.90
C ARG A 143 -18.07 5.24 -9.98
N ILE A 144 -17.79 3.95 -10.20
CA ILE A 144 -16.42 3.45 -10.38
C ILE A 144 -15.85 3.94 -11.72
N ARG A 145 -16.63 3.89 -12.82
CA ARG A 145 -16.19 4.40 -14.12
C ARG A 145 -15.83 5.88 -14.06
N LEU A 146 -16.65 6.67 -13.36
CA LEU A 146 -16.36 8.09 -13.17
C LEU A 146 -15.03 8.30 -12.44
N GLU A 147 -14.75 7.49 -11.40
CA GLU A 147 -13.48 7.55 -10.70
C GLU A 147 -12.30 7.16 -11.60
N GLU A 148 -12.48 6.14 -12.43
CA GLU A 148 -11.46 5.68 -13.38
C GLU A 148 -11.12 6.75 -14.43
N THR A 149 -12.12 7.51 -14.93
CA THR A 149 -11.89 8.61 -15.87
C THR A 149 -11.23 9.82 -15.25
N THR A 150 -11.40 10.04 -13.95
CA THR A 150 -10.86 11.20 -13.22
C THR A 150 -9.53 10.90 -12.53
N GLY A 151 -9.08 9.64 -12.51
CA GLY A 151 -7.80 9.25 -11.93
C GLY A 151 -7.69 7.78 -11.55
N PHE A 152 -7.08 7.52 -10.41
CA PHE A 152 -6.68 6.19 -9.97
C PHE A 152 -7.82 5.43 -9.26
N VAL A 153 -7.97 4.14 -9.59
CA VAL A 153 -8.86 3.20 -8.89
C VAL A 153 -8.06 2.02 -8.36
N ASP A 154 -8.04 1.83 -7.05
CA ASP A 154 -7.45 0.64 -6.41
C ASP A 154 -8.45 -0.53 -6.45
N TYR A 155 -8.50 -1.25 -7.57
CA TYR A 155 -9.38 -2.40 -7.76
C TYR A 155 -9.15 -3.50 -6.73
N LEU A 156 -7.90 -3.71 -6.30
CA LEU A 156 -7.57 -4.72 -5.31
C LEU A 156 -8.21 -4.40 -3.94
N THR A 157 -8.15 -3.14 -3.52
CA THR A 157 -8.82 -2.69 -2.29
C THR A 157 -10.33 -2.71 -2.44
N LEU A 158 -10.87 -2.32 -3.59
CA LEU A 158 -12.30 -2.40 -3.87
C LEU A 158 -12.79 -3.85 -3.78
N SER A 159 -12.14 -4.78 -4.47
CA SER A 159 -12.56 -6.19 -4.50
C SER A 159 -12.53 -6.83 -3.11
N THR A 160 -11.49 -6.58 -2.31
CA THR A 160 -11.43 -7.09 -0.92
C THR A 160 -12.50 -6.51 0.00
N SER A 161 -13.02 -5.33 -0.34
CA SER A 161 -14.05 -4.64 0.45
C SER A 161 -15.48 -4.96 0.00
N LEU A 162 -15.66 -5.39 -1.24
CA LEU A 162 -16.96 -5.48 -1.91
C LEU A 162 -17.28 -6.89 -2.41
N LEU A 163 -16.29 -7.69 -2.76
CA LEU A 163 -16.50 -9.04 -3.25
C LEU A 163 -16.41 -10.08 -2.14
N PHE A 164 -17.17 -11.17 -2.33
CA PHE A 164 -17.13 -12.32 -1.43
C PHE A 164 -15.91 -13.20 -1.72
N SER A 165 -15.27 -13.67 -0.62
CA SER A 165 -14.34 -14.79 -0.60
C SER A 165 -13.16 -14.77 -1.59
N GLY A 166 -12.17 -13.89 -1.35
CA GLY A 166 -10.82 -14.08 -1.88
C GLY A 166 -10.65 -13.92 -3.40
N LYS A 167 -11.69 -13.45 -4.10
CA LYS A 167 -11.55 -13.02 -5.48
C LYS A 167 -10.99 -11.60 -5.51
N TYR A 168 -9.97 -11.41 -6.31
CA TYR A 168 -9.37 -10.10 -6.53
C TYR A 168 -9.72 -9.65 -7.95
N ALA A 169 -10.11 -8.40 -8.11
CA ALA A 169 -10.28 -7.76 -9.40
C ALA A 169 -9.10 -6.81 -9.64
N HIS A 170 -8.59 -6.78 -10.85
CA HIS A 170 -7.52 -5.88 -11.28
C HIS A 170 -8.03 -4.79 -12.22
N ASN A 171 -9.25 -4.92 -12.69
CA ASN A 171 -9.91 -3.98 -13.59
C ASN A 171 -11.42 -4.03 -13.43
N MET A 172 -12.11 -3.13 -14.13
CA MET A 172 -13.58 -3.01 -14.10
C MET A 172 -14.31 -4.27 -14.60
N ALA A 173 -13.75 -5.00 -15.56
CA ALA A 173 -14.40 -6.16 -16.14
C ALA A 173 -14.44 -7.36 -15.18
N GLU A 174 -13.54 -7.38 -14.20
CA GLU A 174 -13.43 -8.43 -13.20
C GLU A 174 -14.29 -8.14 -11.94
N LEU A 175 -14.83 -6.92 -11.80
CA LEU A 175 -15.76 -6.53 -10.76
C LEU A 175 -17.20 -6.91 -11.10
#